data_a1ce6d4c9a2ca817d57573a9de515ddb
#
_entry.id   a1ce6d4c9a2ca817d57573a9de515ddb
#
_cell.length_a   1.000
_cell.length_b   1.000
_cell.length_c   1.000
_cell.angle_alpha   90.00
_cell.angle_beta   90.00
_cell.angle_gamma   90.00
#
_symmetry.space_group_name_H-M   'P 1'
#
loop_
_entity.id
_entity.type
_entity.pdbx_description
1 polymer ?
#
loop_
_entity_poly.entity_id
_entity_poly.type
_entity_poly.pdbx_seq_one_letter_code
_entity_poly.pdbx_strand_id
1 'polypeptide(L)'
;MDWYSRYVLAWELSNPLDTGFCLAALERALGISQPEIFNNDQGCQFTSHEFTQRLEAAGIRISWDGRGRFLDNIFIERLWRSVKYEEVYLHGYENVGEARSRLAQYFQLYNTERFHQSLDYKTPHEVYFGEGKNKTEQAQLIHLKEACFLS
;
A
#
# COMPACT_ATOMS: atom_id res chain seq x y z
N MET A 1 1.13 -1.28 1.45
CA MET A 1 2.61 -1.35 1.32
C MET A 1 3.20 -1.86 2.61
N ASP A 2 4.16 -2.78 2.54
CA ASP A 2 4.97 -3.17 3.68
C ASP A 2 6.03 -2.11 4.00
N TRP A 3 6.15 -1.74 5.27
CA TRP A 3 7.04 -0.64 5.66
C TRP A 3 8.51 -1.01 5.61
N TYR A 4 8.84 -2.24 5.92
CA TYR A 4 10.23 -2.68 5.95
C TYR A 4 10.80 -2.79 4.55
N SER A 5 10.14 -3.56 3.69
CA SER A 5 10.60 -3.84 2.33
C SER A 5 10.18 -2.79 1.30
N ARG A 6 9.23 -1.91 1.61
CA ARG A 6 8.56 -1.02 0.65
C ARG A 6 7.72 -1.74 -0.39
N TYR A 7 7.52 -3.04 -0.27
CA TYR A 7 6.75 -3.83 -1.22
C TYR A 7 5.27 -3.42 -1.22
N VAL A 8 4.74 -3.11 -2.40
CA VAL A 8 3.33 -2.77 -2.59
C VAL A 8 2.54 -4.06 -2.73
N LEU A 9 1.92 -4.52 -1.63
CA LEU A 9 1.15 -5.76 -1.59
C LEU A 9 -0.12 -5.70 -2.44
N ALA A 10 -0.84 -4.60 -2.36
CA ALA A 10 -2.05 -4.37 -3.13
C ALA A 10 -2.28 -2.88 -3.34
N TRP A 11 -3.00 -2.56 -4.38
CA TRP A 11 -3.48 -1.24 -4.73
C TRP A 11 -4.84 -1.35 -5.43
N GLU A 12 -5.62 -0.30 -5.42
CA GLU A 12 -6.90 -0.23 -6.13
C GLU A 12 -7.11 1.17 -6.70
N LEU A 13 -7.75 1.22 -7.85
CA LEU A 13 -8.18 2.46 -8.50
C LEU A 13 -9.70 2.50 -8.47
N SER A 14 -10.26 3.47 -7.79
CA SER A 14 -11.71 3.69 -7.72
C SER A 14 -12.05 5.17 -7.83
N ASN A 15 -13.16 5.46 -8.47
CA ASN A 15 -13.70 6.81 -8.60
C ASN A 15 -14.66 7.18 -7.44
N PRO A 16 -15.52 6.29 -6.92
CA PRO A 16 -16.35 6.59 -5.77
C PRO A 16 -15.58 6.43 -4.45
N LEU A 17 -15.89 7.30 -3.50
CA LEU A 17 -15.47 7.19 -2.09
C LEU A 17 -16.24 6.05 -1.39
N ASP A 18 -16.10 4.86 -1.90
CA ASP A 18 -16.78 3.67 -1.41
C ASP A 18 -15.82 2.81 -0.58
N THR A 19 -16.29 2.23 0.49
CA THR A 19 -15.52 1.31 1.34
C THR A 19 -15.16 0.01 0.62
N GLY A 20 -15.97 -0.39 -0.37
CA GLY A 20 -15.81 -1.65 -1.08
C GLY A 20 -14.46 -1.83 -1.76
N PHE A 21 -13.89 -0.77 -2.37
CA PHE A 21 -12.57 -0.88 -3.01
C PHE A 21 -11.43 -1.04 -1.99
N CYS A 22 -11.56 -0.41 -0.82
CA CYS A 22 -10.59 -0.56 0.27
C CYS A 22 -10.58 -1.98 0.80
N LEU A 23 -11.76 -2.59 0.97
CA LEU A 23 -11.89 -3.99 1.38
C LEU A 23 -11.31 -4.94 0.32
N ALA A 24 -11.58 -4.71 -0.97
CA ALA A 24 -11.00 -5.52 -2.03
C ALA A 24 -9.46 -5.46 -2.06
N ALA A 25 -8.88 -4.28 -1.83
CA ALA A 25 -7.44 -4.12 -1.72
C ALA A 25 -6.88 -4.82 -0.46
N LEU A 26 -7.60 -4.72 0.67
CA LEU A 26 -7.23 -5.40 1.91
C LEU A 26 -7.23 -6.91 1.74
N GLU A 27 -8.27 -7.50 1.16
CA GLU A 27 -8.36 -8.96 0.95
C GLU A 27 -7.21 -9.47 0.07
N ARG A 28 -6.85 -8.75 -0.99
CA ARG A 28 -5.71 -9.11 -1.83
C ARG A 28 -4.39 -9.03 -1.06
N ALA A 29 -4.22 -8.02 -0.22
CA ALA A 29 -3.02 -7.87 0.60
C ALA A 29 -2.92 -9.00 1.64
N LEU A 30 -4.01 -9.33 2.32
CA LEU A 30 -4.09 -10.41 3.29
C LEU A 30 -3.91 -11.80 2.66
N GLY A 31 -4.26 -11.95 1.37
CA GLY A 31 -3.97 -13.17 0.61
C GLY A 31 -2.47 -13.40 0.38
N ILE A 32 -1.64 -12.36 0.48
CA ILE A 32 -0.17 -12.46 0.35
C ILE A 32 0.46 -12.70 1.73
N SER A 33 0.08 -11.90 2.72
CA SER A 33 0.57 -12.07 4.10
C SER A 33 -0.34 -11.38 5.12
N GLN A 34 -0.29 -11.86 6.36
CA GLN A 34 -0.98 -11.27 7.51
C GLN A 34 0.02 -10.44 8.34
N PRO A 35 -0.16 -9.13 8.46
CA PRO A 35 0.67 -8.29 9.32
C PRO A 35 0.23 -8.42 10.79
N GLU A 36 1.12 -8.11 11.71
CA GLU A 36 0.74 -7.94 13.12
C GLU A 36 0.01 -6.62 13.37
N ILE A 37 0.40 -5.57 12.64
CA ILE A 37 -0.14 -4.22 12.78
C ILE A 37 -0.51 -3.68 11.39
N PHE A 38 -1.71 -3.15 11.32
CA PHE A 38 -2.19 -2.39 10.16
C PHE A 38 -2.26 -0.90 10.54
N ASN A 39 -1.49 -0.08 9.86
CA ASN A 39 -1.51 1.37 10.06
C ASN A 39 -2.25 2.08 8.92
N ASN A 40 -3.09 3.04 9.25
CA ASN A 40 -3.78 3.87 8.28
C ASN A 40 -3.95 5.31 8.78
N ASP A 41 -4.28 6.21 7.88
CA ASP A 41 -4.83 7.51 8.25
C ASP A 41 -6.28 7.34 8.73
N GLN A 42 -6.84 8.37 9.35
CA GLN A 42 -8.20 8.34 9.86
C GLN A 42 -9.26 8.64 8.77
N GLY A 43 -9.00 8.20 7.55
CA GLY A 43 -9.97 8.31 6.46
C GLY A 43 -11.25 7.54 6.76
N CYS A 44 -12.41 8.06 6.35
CA CYS A 44 -13.71 7.48 6.67
C CYS A 44 -13.87 6.03 6.18
N GLN A 45 -13.20 5.65 5.09
CA GLN A 45 -13.21 4.29 4.56
C GLN A 45 -12.50 3.30 5.47
N PHE A 46 -11.39 3.73 6.09
CA PHE A 46 -10.56 2.89 6.97
C PHE A 46 -11.08 2.83 8.40
N THR A 47 -11.97 3.75 8.78
CA THR A 47 -12.67 3.77 10.07
C THR A 47 -14.04 3.09 10.01
N SER A 48 -14.45 2.62 8.82
CA SER A 48 -15.73 1.92 8.68
C SER A 48 -15.75 0.63 9.48
N HIS A 49 -16.94 0.28 9.96
CA HIS A 49 -17.15 -0.91 10.77
C HIS A 49 -16.74 -2.20 10.02
N GLU A 50 -17.06 -2.29 8.73
CA GLU A 50 -16.71 -3.44 7.91
C GLU A 50 -15.20 -3.61 7.78
N PHE A 51 -14.47 -2.51 7.57
CA PHE A 51 -13.02 -2.55 7.41
C PHE A 51 -12.31 -2.94 8.73
N THR A 52 -12.72 -2.34 9.84
CA THR A 52 -12.14 -2.63 11.16
C THR A 52 -12.45 -4.04 11.62
N GLN A 53 -13.71 -4.50 11.47
CA GLN A 53 -14.09 -5.88 11.76
C GLN A 53 -13.28 -6.91 10.97
N ARG A 54 -12.99 -6.62 9.70
CA ARG A 54 -12.19 -7.54 8.88
C ARG A 54 -10.78 -7.70 9.38
N LEU A 55 -10.14 -6.62 9.82
CA LEU A 55 -8.82 -6.66 10.44
C LEU A 55 -8.84 -7.39 11.78
N GLU A 56 -9.80 -7.08 12.64
CA GLU A 56 -9.98 -7.74 13.95
C GLU A 56 -10.21 -9.25 13.80
N ALA A 57 -11.07 -9.65 12.86
CA ALA A 57 -11.33 -11.07 12.56
C ALA A 57 -10.07 -11.81 12.07
N ALA A 58 -9.12 -11.10 11.47
CA ALA A 58 -7.81 -11.62 11.10
C ALA A 58 -6.77 -11.56 12.25
N GLY A 59 -7.13 -11.06 13.43
CA GLY A 59 -6.22 -10.91 14.57
C GLY A 59 -5.19 -9.78 14.40
N ILE A 60 -5.45 -8.84 13.50
CA ILE A 60 -4.53 -7.75 13.16
C ILE A 60 -4.83 -6.55 14.06
N ARG A 61 -3.80 -6.00 14.69
CA ARG A 61 -3.92 -4.77 15.47
C ARG A 61 -3.99 -3.56 14.55
N ILE A 62 -4.94 -2.66 14.81
CA ILE A 62 -5.10 -1.42 14.05
C ILE A 62 -4.33 -0.30 14.78
N SER A 63 -3.46 0.37 14.03
CA SER A 63 -2.79 1.59 14.48
C SER A 63 -3.33 2.78 13.69
N TRP A 64 -3.82 3.78 14.42
CA TRP A 64 -4.32 5.01 13.84
C TRP A 64 -3.24 6.10 13.91
N ASP A 65 -3.05 6.83 12.82
CA ASP A 65 -2.15 7.99 12.84
C ASP A 65 -2.68 9.05 13.80
N GLY A 66 -2.03 9.17 14.96
CA GLY A 66 -2.33 10.21 15.93
C GLY A 66 -1.72 11.57 15.53
N ARG A 67 -2.22 12.66 16.15
CA ARG A 67 -1.60 13.99 16.00
C ARG A 67 -0.11 13.94 16.35
N GLY A 68 0.74 14.32 15.40
CA GLY A 68 2.21 14.37 15.58
C GLY A 68 2.98 13.16 15.03
N ARG A 69 2.31 12.13 14.50
CA ARG A 69 2.96 10.95 13.92
C ARG A 69 3.08 11.01 12.38
N PHE A 70 3.45 12.17 11.86
CA PHE A 70 3.65 12.36 10.40
C PHE A 70 4.73 11.44 9.81
N LEU A 71 5.65 10.94 10.62
CA LEU A 71 6.67 10.00 10.17
C LEU A 71 6.10 8.63 9.80
N ASP A 72 4.97 8.26 10.37
CA ASP A 72 4.34 6.96 10.12
C ASP A 72 3.80 6.84 8.68
N ASN A 73 3.51 7.98 8.03
CA ASN A 73 3.03 8.05 6.65
C ASN A 73 4.09 8.35 5.59
N ILE A 74 5.32 8.66 5.99
CA ILE A 74 6.35 9.17 5.06
C ILE A 74 6.63 8.23 3.87
N PHE A 75 6.53 6.92 4.07
CA PHE A 75 6.83 5.95 3.01
C PHE A 75 5.71 5.85 1.98
N ILE A 76 4.46 5.86 2.44
CA ILE A 76 3.32 5.83 1.54
C ILE A 76 3.17 7.17 0.81
N GLU A 77 3.46 8.29 1.46
CA GLU A 77 3.47 9.60 0.82
C GLU A 77 4.55 9.71 -0.27
N ARG A 78 5.75 9.18 -0.01
CA ARG A 78 6.81 9.09 -1.02
C ARG A 78 6.40 8.21 -2.20
N LEU A 79 5.77 7.06 -1.93
CA LEU A 79 5.24 6.20 -2.99
C LEU A 79 4.23 6.97 -3.85
N TRP A 80 3.25 7.64 -3.24
CA TRP A 80 2.24 8.41 -3.98
C TRP A 80 2.85 9.57 -4.76
N ARG A 81 3.85 10.24 -4.21
CA ARG A 81 4.59 11.26 -4.94
C ARG A 81 5.26 10.67 -6.18
N SER A 82 5.95 9.54 -6.04
CA SER A 82 6.57 8.86 -7.19
C SER A 82 5.54 8.46 -8.24
N VAL A 83 4.44 7.83 -7.84
CA VAL A 83 3.35 7.45 -8.76
C VAL A 83 2.81 8.68 -9.51
N LYS A 84 2.56 9.79 -8.81
CA LYS A 84 2.04 11.01 -9.44
C LYS A 84 3.00 11.59 -10.46
N TYR A 85 4.27 11.77 -10.10
CA TYR A 85 5.24 12.45 -10.95
C TYR A 85 5.85 11.56 -12.03
N GLU A 86 5.97 10.26 -11.81
CA GLU A 86 6.60 9.33 -12.73
C GLU A 86 5.59 8.64 -13.66
N GLU A 87 4.31 8.59 -13.31
CA GLU A 87 3.27 7.93 -14.11
C GLU A 87 2.08 8.85 -14.39
N VAL A 88 1.36 9.32 -13.37
CA VAL A 88 0.06 9.98 -13.57
C VAL A 88 0.17 11.31 -14.32
N TYR A 89 1.13 12.18 -13.95
CA TYR A 89 1.28 13.49 -14.59
C TYR A 89 1.95 13.44 -15.96
N LEU A 90 2.64 12.35 -16.27
CA LEU A 90 3.29 12.19 -17.58
C LEU A 90 2.36 11.61 -18.64
N HIS A 91 1.26 11.00 -18.23
CA HIS A 91 0.35 10.30 -19.13
C HIS A 91 -1.08 10.81 -18.96
N GLY A 92 -1.70 11.21 -20.05
CA GLY A 92 -3.14 11.46 -20.10
C GLY A 92 -3.87 10.16 -20.35
N TYR A 93 -4.57 9.61 -19.37
CA TYR A 93 -5.35 8.38 -19.56
C TYR A 93 -6.65 8.66 -20.28
N GLU A 94 -6.96 7.90 -21.31
CA GLU A 94 -8.22 8.01 -22.05
C GLU A 94 -9.42 7.47 -21.23
N ASN A 95 -9.17 6.45 -20.40
CA ASN A 95 -10.19 5.81 -19.59
C ASN A 95 -9.59 5.10 -18.35
N VAL A 96 -10.48 4.68 -17.45
CA VAL A 96 -10.09 3.99 -16.19
C VAL A 96 -9.38 2.66 -16.46
N GLY A 97 -9.72 1.94 -17.54
CA GLY A 97 -9.08 0.68 -17.91
C GLY A 97 -7.62 0.88 -18.28
N GLU A 98 -7.33 1.92 -19.07
CA GLU A 98 -5.96 2.29 -19.42
C GLU A 98 -5.16 2.72 -18.16
N ALA A 99 -5.74 3.59 -17.33
CA ALA A 99 -5.11 4.00 -16.09
C ALA A 99 -4.76 2.79 -15.20
N ARG A 100 -5.70 1.85 -15.06
CA ARG A 100 -5.48 0.60 -14.30
C ARG A 100 -4.34 -0.24 -14.87
N SER A 101 -4.29 -0.41 -16.19
CA SER A 101 -3.25 -1.20 -16.86
C SER A 101 -1.86 -0.58 -16.65
N ARG A 102 -1.75 0.73 -16.82
CA ARG A 102 -0.48 1.45 -16.67
C ARG A 102 0.00 1.46 -15.22
N LEU A 103 -0.90 1.71 -14.27
CA LEU A 103 -0.57 1.64 -12.85
C LEU A 103 -0.16 0.22 -12.43
N ALA A 104 -0.76 -0.82 -13.01
CA ALA A 104 -0.34 -2.20 -12.77
C ALA A 104 1.12 -2.43 -13.21
N GLN A 105 1.48 -1.95 -14.40
CA GLN A 105 2.86 -2.00 -14.89
C GLN A 105 3.81 -1.20 -14.00
N TYR A 106 3.41 0.01 -13.62
CA TYR A 106 4.21 0.86 -12.73
C TYR A 106 4.50 0.17 -11.39
N PHE A 107 3.49 -0.39 -10.73
CA PHE A 107 3.69 -1.07 -9.43
C PHE A 107 4.46 -2.38 -9.57
N GLN A 108 4.35 -3.06 -10.70
CA GLN A 108 5.20 -4.21 -11.00
C GLN A 108 6.67 -3.78 -11.08
N LEU A 109 7.01 -2.79 -11.90
CA LEU A 109 8.36 -2.25 -12.03
C LEU A 109 8.89 -1.71 -10.69
N TYR A 110 8.05 -0.99 -9.95
CA TYR A 110 8.40 -0.49 -8.62
C TYR A 110 8.81 -1.61 -7.68
N ASN A 111 8.07 -2.71 -7.66
CA ASN A 111 8.35 -3.84 -6.78
C ASN A 111 9.56 -4.68 -7.21
N THR A 112 9.75 -4.90 -8.53
CA THR A 112 10.68 -5.91 -9.02
C THR A 112 11.96 -5.35 -9.67
N GLU A 113 11.97 -4.08 -10.06
CA GLU A 113 13.10 -3.51 -10.81
C GLU A 113 13.68 -2.24 -10.19
N ARG A 114 12.88 -1.55 -9.34
CA ARG A 114 13.35 -0.32 -8.72
C ARG A 114 14.23 -0.61 -7.52
N PHE A 115 15.50 -0.20 -7.61
CA PHE A 115 16.43 -0.25 -6.50
C PHE A 115 16.21 0.89 -5.52
N HIS A 116 16.27 0.60 -4.23
CA HIS A 116 16.13 1.59 -3.16
C HIS A 116 17.43 1.68 -2.35
N GLN A 117 17.99 2.87 -2.24
CA GLN A 117 19.19 3.10 -1.43
C GLN A 117 18.98 2.69 0.03
N SER A 118 17.80 2.94 0.59
CA SER A 118 17.44 2.55 1.96
C SER A 118 17.27 1.04 2.16
N LEU A 119 17.29 0.26 1.10
CA LEU A 119 17.24 -1.21 1.08
C LEU A 119 18.56 -1.83 0.61
N ASP A 120 19.67 -1.14 0.81
CA ASP A 120 20.99 -1.55 0.33
C ASP A 120 21.02 -1.83 -1.19
N TYR A 121 20.35 -0.96 -1.96
CA TYR A 121 20.21 -1.08 -3.42
C TYR A 121 19.53 -2.40 -3.86
N LYS A 122 18.65 -2.95 -3.04
CA LYS A 122 17.77 -4.06 -3.41
C LYS A 122 16.40 -3.56 -3.84
N THR A 123 15.70 -4.41 -4.57
CA THR A 123 14.30 -4.15 -4.91
C THR A 123 13.38 -4.49 -3.73
N PRO A 124 12.19 -3.87 -3.64
CA PRO A 124 11.18 -4.25 -2.66
C PRO A 124 10.87 -5.76 -2.66
N HIS A 125 10.80 -6.37 -3.84
CA HIS A 125 10.55 -7.81 -4.01
C HIS A 125 11.65 -8.67 -3.36
N GLU A 126 12.92 -8.36 -3.63
CA GLU A 126 14.06 -9.08 -3.07
C GLU A 126 14.09 -9.01 -1.54
N VAL A 127 13.71 -7.84 -0.97
CA VAL A 127 13.68 -7.67 0.48
C VAL A 127 12.48 -8.39 1.10
N TYR A 128 11.32 -8.38 0.41
CA TYR A 128 10.09 -8.98 0.92
C TYR A 128 10.11 -10.51 0.87
N PHE A 129 10.59 -11.10 -0.24
CA PHE A 129 10.61 -12.54 -0.48
C PHE A 129 12.00 -13.17 -0.32
N GLY A 130 13.07 -12.37 -0.14
CA GLY A 130 14.44 -12.84 -0.08
C GLY A 130 14.68 -13.84 1.05
N GLU A 131 15.51 -14.84 0.80
CA GLU A 131 15.86 -15.90 1.75
C GLU A 131 16.65 -15.33 2.94
N GLY A 132 16.24 -15.65 4.15
CA GLY A 132 17.05 -15.51 5.37
C GLY A 132 16.50 -14.66 6.51
N LYS A 133 15.28 -14.15 6.43
CA LYS A 133 14.65 -13.50 7.60
C LYS A 133 13.59 -14.41 8.19
N ASN A 134 13.86 -14.85 9.43
CA ASN A 134 12.87 -15.54 10.25
C ASN A 134 11.58 -14.73 10.25
N LYS A 135 10.46 -15.37 9.94
CA LYS A 135 9.11 -14.78 9.94
C LYS A 135 8.74 -14.07 11.26
N THR A 136 9.54 -14.26 12.29
CA THR A 136 9.37 -13.69 13.64
C THR A 136 9.88 -12.24 13.77
N GLU A 137 10.69 -11.73 12.84
CA GLU A 137 11.18 -10.35 12.86
C GLU A 137 10.45 -9.40 11.89
N GLN A 138 9.57 -9.95 11.08
CA GLN A 138 8.69 -9.16 10.21
C GLN A 138 7.40 -8.83 10.97
N ALA A 139 7.49 -7.95 11.95
CA ALA A 139 6.33 -7.19 12.39
C ALA A 139 5.93 -6.28 11.23
N GLN A 140 5.17 -6.85 10.27
CA GLN A 140 4.81 -6.16 9.04
C GLN A 140 3.71 -5.17 9.33
N LEU A 141 4.05 -3.91 9.23
CA LEU A 141 3.11 -2.82 9.23
C LEU A 141 2.64 -2.59 7.78
N ILE A 142 1.42 -2.97 7.47
CA ILE A 142 0.78 -2.67 6.18
C ILE A 142 0.08 -1.32 6.27
N HIS A 143 0.34 -0.46 5.30
CA HIS A 143 -0.32 0.83 5.16
C HIS A 143 -1.10 0.92 3.85
N LEU A 144 -2.38 1.27 3.95
CA LEU A 144 -3.22 1.64 2.82
C LEU A 144 -3.60 3.12 2.94
N LYS A 145 -3.38 3.87 1.91
CA LYS A 145 -3.85 5.25 1.77
C LYS A 145 -4.70 5.36 0.50
N GLU A 146 -5.73 6.16 0.60
CA GLU A 146 -6.66 6.41 -0.48
C GLU A 146 -5.96 6.98 -1.72
N ALA A 147 -6.12 6.33 -2.85
CA ALA A 147 -5.68 6.84 -4.14
C ALA A 147 -6.87 7.52 -4.83
N CYS A 148 -7.18 8.74 -4.41
CA CYS A 148 -8.12 9.58 -5.16
C CYS A 148 -7.35 10.27 -6.29
N PHE A 149 -7.31 9.66 -7.49
CA PHE A 149 -6.54 10.18 -8.62
C PHE A 149 -7.37 10.99 -9.63
N LEU A 150 -8.68 11.15 -9.41
CA LEU A 150 -9.54 11.86 -10.35
C LEU A 150 -10.35 12.94 -9.65
N SER A 151 -9.74 14.08 -9.49
CA SER A 151 -10.44 15.36 -9.36
C SER A 151 -9.70 16.44 -10.14
#